data_9fd4717b9abb69612d1a7a5d9bb60721
#
_entry.id   9fd4717b9abb69612d1a7a5d9bb60721
#
_cell.length_a   1.000
_cell.length_b   1.000
_cell.length_c   1.000
_cell.angle_alpha   90.00
_cell.angle_beta   90.00
_cell.angle_gamma   90.00
#
_symmetry.space_group_name_H-M   'P 1'
#
loop_
_entity.id
_entity.type
_entity.pdbx_description
1 polymer ?
#
loop_
_entity_poly.entity_id
_entity_poly.type
_entity_poly.pdbx_seq_one_letter_code
_entity_poly.pdbx_strand_id
1 'polypeptide(L)'
;MGSKLTIVPMSVREANEFIQNFHRHSKPVRGMKFCVGASDGDLLHGVAVVGRPVARGLDDGFTAEVTRVCVTDSAPKNACSFLYGRCWRIWQQMGGKRMVTYTLQSESGSSLRGAGWKILGERQGATEGSGWQSRPGREWQPVYGQAKFRWEAQ
;
A
#
# COMPACT_ATOMS: atom_id res chain seq x y z
N MET A 1 18.62 -11.93 -18.28
CA MET A 1 18.68 -10.85 -17.29
C MET A 1 17.34 -10.15 -17.19
N GLY A 2 16.88 -9.94 -15.99
CA GLY A 2 15.64 -9.22 -15.77
C GLY A 2 15.80 -7.73 -16.12
N SER A 3 14.76 -7.15 -16.68
CA SER A 3 14.74 -5.72 -16.94
C SER A 3 14.71 -4.96 -15.63
N LYS A 4 15.39 -3.84 -15.59
CA LYS A 4 15.42 -2.98 -14.42
C LYS A 4 14.07 -2.29 -14.26
N LEU A 5 13.53 -2.32 -13.05
CA LEU A 5 12.29 -1.62 -12.73
C LEU A 5 12.55 -0.12 -12.56
N THR A 6 11.63 0.67 -13.08
CA THR A 6 11.61 2.12 -12.89
C THR A 6 10.22 2.55 -12.41
N ILE A 7 10.17 3.67 -11.71
CA ILE A 7 8.91 4.26 -11.28
C ILE A 7 8.33 5.06 -12.43
N VAL A 8 7.02 4.90 -12.65
CA VAL A 8 6.26 5.73 -13.59
C VAL A 8 5.11 6.38 -12.86
N PRO A 9 4.72 7.61 -13.26
CA PRO A 9 3.58 8.28 -12.63
C PRO A 9 2.28 7.59 -13.03
N MET A 10 1.33 7.59 -12.11
CA MET A 10 0.01 7.01 -12.34
C MET A 10 -1.06 7.96 -11.82
N SER A 11 -2.18 8.05 -12.54
CA SER A 11 -3.39 8.66 -11.99
C SER A 11 -4.12 7.63 -11.12
N VAL A 12 -5.03 8.11 -10.26
CA VAL A 12 -5.85 7.20 -9.46
C VAL A 12 -6.72 6.31 -10.35
N ARG A 13 -7.16 6.84 -11.47
CA ARG A 13 -7.95 6.10 -12.46
C ARG A 13 -7.16 4.93 -13.04
N GLU A 14 -5.93 5.20 -13.47
CA GLU A 14 -5.05 4.16 -14.00
C GLU A 14 -4.71 3.10 -12.95
N ALA A 15 -4.43 3.52 -11.73
CA ALA A 15 -4.15 2.61 -10.63
C ALA A 15 -5.35 1.71 -10.33
N ASN A 16 -6.55 2.28 -10.28
CA ASN A 16 -7.78 1.51 -10.04
C ASN A 16 -8.08 0.50 -11.16
N GLU A 17 -7.82 0.88 -12.41
CA GLU A 17 -7.96 -0.06 -13.53
C GLU A 17 -7.02 -1.25 -13.38
N PHE A 18 -5.76 -0.99 -13.02
CA PHE A 18 -4.80 -2.06 -12.80
C PHE A 18 -5.22 -2.96 -11.64
N ILE A 19 -5.62 -2.39 -10.51
CA ILE A 19 -6.06 -3.14 -9.33
C ILE A 19 -7.26 -4.01 -9.68
N GLN A 20 -8.22 -3.47 -10.40
CA GLN A 20 -9.42 -4.21 -10.80
C GLN A 20 -9.09 -5.39 -11.71
N ASN A 21 -8.13 -5.23 -12.62
CA ASN A 21 -7.75 -6.29 -13.55
C ASN A 21 -6.95 -7.41 -12.89
N PHE A 22 -6.13 -7.10 -11.89
CA PHE A 22 -5.18 -8.06 -11.33
C PHE A 22 -5.47 -8.44 -9.87
N HIS A 23 -6.29 -7.65 -9.17
CA HIS A 23 -6.69 -7.93 -7.78
C HIS A 23 -8.20 -7.72 -7.64
N ARG A 24 -8.97 -8.64 -8.19
CA ARG A 24 -10.44 -8.54 -8.22
C ARG A 24 -11.10 -8.44 -6.86
N HIS A 25 -10.43 -8.89 -5.81
CA HIS A 25 -10.98 -8.86 -4.45
C HIS A 25 -10.77 -7.52 -3.77
N SER A 26 -9.96 -6.64 -4.34
CA SER A 26 -9.71 -5.31 -3.79
C SER A 26 -10.64 -4.30 -4.42
N LYS A 27 -11.25 -3.45 -3.59
CA LYS A 27 -12.10 -2.38 -4.09
C LYS A 27 -11.24 -1.23 -4.64
N PRO A 28 -11.76 -0.46 -5.59
CA PRO A 28 -11.06 0.74 -6.06
C PRO A 28 -10.77 1.71 -4.91
N VAL A 29 -9.66 2.40 -5.01
CA VAL A 29 -9.29 3.44 -4.05
C VAL A 29 -10.06 4.71 -4.38
N ARG A 30 -10.64 5.35 -3.37
CA ARG A 30 -11.44 6.57 -3.57
C ARG A 30 -10.61 7.84 -3.55
N GLY A 31 -9.49 7.83 -2.85
CA GLY A 31 -8.61 8.98 -2.76
C GLY A 31 -7.19 8.57 -2.48
N MET A 32 -6.27 9.50 -2.72
CA MET A 32 -4.84 9.23 -2.56
C MET A 32 -4.07 10.53 -2.37
N LYS A 33 -2.84 10.41 -1.86
CA LYS A 33 -1.86 11.49 -1.95
C LYS A 33 -1.10 11.37 -3.26
N PHE A 34 -0.66 10.17 -3.60
CA PHE A 34 -0.04 9.86 -4.90
C PHE A 34 -0.11 8.37 -5.18
N CYS A 35 0.08 7.99 -6.42
CA CYS A 35 0.27 6.60 -6.80
C CYS A 35 1.33 6.49 -7.88
N VAL A 36 1.98 5.34 -7.93
CA VAL A 36 3.07 5.08 -8.84
C VAL A 36 2.98 3.68 -9.41
N GLY A 37 3.55 3.50 -10.59
CA GLY A 37 3.70 2.18 -11.19
C GLY A 37 5.15 1.74 -11.23
N ALA A 38 5.36 0.44 -11.28
CA ALA A 38 6.66 -0.17 -11.51
C ALA A 38 6.66 -0.76 -12.92
N SER A 39 7.53 -0.25 -13.77
CA SER A 39 7.63 -0.65 -15.17
C SER A 39 9.05 -1.10 -15.50
N ASP A 40 9.18 -2.01 -16.47
CA ASP A 40 10.48 -2.41 -17.00
C ASP A 40 10.83 -1.68 -18.29
N GLY A 41 10.01 -0.68 -18.67
CA GLY A 41 10.12 0.05 -19.92
C GLY A 41 9.13 -0.40 -20.97
N ASP A 42 8.73 -1.66 -20.94
CA ASP A 42 7.75 -2.24 -21.88
C ASP A 42 6.42 -2.56 -21.22
N LEU A 43 6.47 -3.11 -20.00
CA LEU A 43 5.29 -3.58 -19.27
C LEU A 43 5.18 -2.92 -17.91
N LEU A 44 3.96 -2.64 -17.52
CA LEU A 44 3.63 -2.23 -16.17
C LEU A 44 3.42 -3.49 -15.32
N HIS A 45 4.25 -3.68 -14.33
CA HIS A 45 4.24 -4.88 -13.48
C HIS A 45 3.50 -4.70 -12.16
N GLY A 46 3.32 -3.49 -11.72
CA GLY A 46 2.66 -3.25 -10.46
C GLY A 46 2.36 -1.79 -10.22
N VAL A 47 1.49 -1.56 -9.22
CA VAL A 47 1.14 -0.20 -8.77
C VAL A 47 1.15 -0.15 -7.26
N ALA A 48 1.41 1.03 -6.73
CA ALA A 48 1.26 1.32 -5.31
C ALA A 48 0.47 2.60 -5.16
N VAL A 49 -0.43 2.63 -4.18
CA VAL A 49 -1.23 3.80 -3.86
C VAL A 49 -0.91 4.23 -2.45
N VAL A 50 -0.63 5.51 -2.29
CA VAL A 50 -0.30 6.12 -0.99
C VAL A 50 -1.37 7.15 -0.66
N GLY A 51 -1.91 7.06 0.53
CA GLY A 51 -2.96 7.95 0.98
C GLY A 51 -2.77 8.41 2.41
N ARG A 52 -3.79 9.06 2.94
CA ARG A 52 -3.82 9.46 4.34
C ARG A 52 -3.93 8.22 5.22
N PRO A 53 -3.30 8.21 6.40
CA PRO A 53 -3.47 7.09 7.31
C PRO A 53 -4.94 6.87 7.65
N VAL A 54 -5.37 5.62 7.62
CA VAL A 54 -6.72 5.25 8.04
C VAL A 54 -6.88 5.47 9.54
N ALA A 55 -5.83 5.19 10.31
CA ALA A 55 -5.83 5.46 11.75
C ALA A 55 -5.72 6.96 12.00
N ARG A 56 -6.75 7.55 12.60
CA ARG A 56 -6.82 8.99 12.84
C ARG A 56 -5.65 9.53 13.65
N GLY A 57 -5.18 8.77 14.64
CA GLY A 57 -4.06 9.18 15.47
C GLY A 57 -2.74 9.31 14.73
N LEU A 58 -2.63 8.73 13.54
CA LEU A 58 -1.44 8.83 12.71
C LEU A 58 -1.54 9.92 11.64
N ASP A 59 -2.72 10.51 11.44
CA ASP A 59 -2.96 11.49 10.38
C ASP A 59 -2.56 12.89 10.84
N ASP A 60 -1.26 13.12 10.90
CA ASP A 60 -0.66 14.37 11.42
C ASP A 60 -0.14 15.29 10.30
N GLY A 61 -0.41 14.96 9.04
CA GLY A 61 0.08 15.74 7.89
C GLY A 61 1.47 15.32 7.41
N PHE A 62 2.24 14.60 8.21
CA PHE A 62 3.59 14.15 7.88
C PHE A 62 3.70 12.63 7.78
N THR A 63 2.61 11.94 8.06
CA THR A 63 2.51 10.49 7.95
C THR A 63 1.63 10.12 6.78
N ALA A 64 2.08 9.16 5.98
CA ALA A 64 1.29 8.60 4.88
C ALA A 64 1.18 7.09 5.06
N GLU A 65 0.19 6.50 4.43
CA GLU A 65 -0.02 5.05 4.44
C GLU A 65 0.00 4.51 3.02
N VAL A 66 0.75 3.43 2.80
CA VAL A 66 0.62 2.66 1.56
C VAL A 66 -0.65 1.82 1.70
N THR A 67 -1.70 2.24 0.99
CA THR A 67 -3.03 1.63 1.13
C THR A 67 -3.26 0.46 0.19
N ARG A 68 -2.54 0.41 -0.92
CA ARG A 68 -2.62 -0.68 -1.90
C ARG A 68 -1.27 -0.90 -2.56
N VAL A 69 -0.87 -2.15 -2.67
CA VAL A 69 0.21 -2.58 -3.57
C VAL A 69 -0.33 -3.78 -4.33
N CYS A 70 -0.23 -3.72 -5.64
CA CYS A 70 -0.74 -4.76 -6.52
C CYS A 70 0.29 -5.02 -7.60
N VAL A 71 0.70 -6.28 -7.77
CA VAL A 71 1.65 -6.68 -8.81
C VAL A 71 1.07 -7.84 -9.61
N THR A 72 1.50 -7.96 -10.86
CA THR A 72 1.10 -9.08 -11.71
C THR A 72 1.83 -10.36 -11.28
N ASP A 73 1.27 -11.52 -11.63
CA ASP A 73 1.91 -12.81 -11.33
C ASP A 73 3.26 -12.97 -12.03
N SER A 74 3.45 -12.30 -13.17
CA SER A 74 4.68 -12.33 -13.93
C SER A 74 5.69 -11.27 -13.52
N ALA A 75 5.37 -10.45 -12.51
CA ALA A 75 6.26 -9.39 -12.06
C ALA A 75 7.56 -9.96 -11.50
N PRO A 76 8.68 -9.23 -11.63
CA PRO A 76 9.91 -9.62 -10.95
C PRO A 76 9.69 -9.77 -9.45
N LYS A 77 10.43 -10.69 -8.83
CA LYS A 77 10.28 -11.01 -7.40
C LYS A 77 10.43 -9.81 -6.49
N ASN A 78 11.23 -8.84 -6.88
CA ASN A 78 11.48 -7.63 -6.09
C ASN A 78 10.48 -6.49 -6.34
N ALA A 79 9.44 -6.72 -7.13
CA ALA A 79 8.53 -5.64 -7.52
C ALA A 79 7.83 -4.98 -6.32
N CYS A 80 7.35 -5.78 -5.37
CA CYS A 80 6.71 -5.23 -4.17
C CYS A 80 7.69 -4.44 -3.30
N SER A 81 8.87 -5.00 -3.02
CA SER A 81 9.92 -4.32 -2.26
C SER A 81 10.33 -3.02 -2.93
N PHE A 82 10.45 -3.05 -4.25
CA PHE A 82 10.78 -1.88 -5.04
C PHE A 82 9.72 -0.78 -4.86
N LEU A 83 8.44 -1.14 -4.95
CA LEU A 83 7.35 -0.19 -4.78
C LEU A 83 7.32 0.41 -3.38
N TYR A 84 7.43 -0.41 -2.34
CA TYR A 84 7.46 0.09 -0.97
C TYR A 84 8.64 1.04 -0.75
N GLY A 85 9.83 0.68 -1.20
CA GLY A 85 11.02 1.51 -1.04
C GLY A 85 10.90 2.84 -1.77
N ARG A 86 10.36 2.83 -2.99
CA ARG A 86 10.18 4.06 -3.77
C ARG A 86 9.10 4.96 -3.19
N CYS A 87 8.00 4.40 -2.70
CA CYS A 87 6.96 5.17 -2.03
C CYS A 87 7.53 5.97 -0.85
N TRP A 88 8.37 5.32 -0.03
CA TRP A 88 9.02 5.97 1.09
C TRP A 88 9.92 7.13 0.63
N ARG A 89 10.74 6.91 -0.38
CA ARG A 89 11.63 7.95 -0.92
C ARG A 89 10.85 9.12 -1.47
N ILE A 90 9.78 8.86 -2.20
CA ILE A 90 8.92 9.92 -2.76
C ILE A 90 8.29 10.73 -1.62
N TRP A 91 7.75 10.05 -0.63
CA TRP A 91 7.12 10.73 0.51
C TRP A 91 8.12 11.61 1.27
N GLN A 92 9.35 11.12 1.47
CA GLN A 92 10.41 11.93 2.07
C GLN A 92 10.73 13.17 1.25
N GLN A 93 10.76 13.05 -0.07
CA GLN A 93 10.98 14.20 -0.96
C GLN A 93 9.84 15.21 -0.90
N MET A 94 8.66 14.79 -0.56
CA MET A 94 7.51 15.66 -0.35
C MET A 94 7.47 16.30 1.03
N GLY A 95 8.47 16.04 1.86
CA GLY A 95 8.53 16.55 3.23
C GLY A 95 7.92 15.60 4.26
N GLY A 96 7.53 14.40 3.85
CA GLY A 96 6.97 13.40 4.74
C GLY A 96 8.00 12.86 5.73
N LYS A 97 7.55 12.50 6.91
CA LYS A 97 8.42 12.05 7.99
C LYS A 97 8.18 10.62 8.43
N ARG A 98 7.04 10.06 8.05
CA ARG A 98 6.64 8.72 8.48
C ARG A 98 5.78 8.08 7.41
N MET A 99 5.99 6.79 7.20
CA MET A 99 5.14 6.02 6.27
C MET A 99 4.86 4.66 6.88
N VAL A 100 3.61 4.27 6.85
CA VAL A 100 3.14 3.01 7.44
C VAL A 100 2.39 2.18 6.42
N THR A 101 2.30 0.90 6.67
CA THR A 101 1.38 0.00 5.98
C THR A 101 1.01 -1.15 6.93
N TYR A 102 0.01 -1.91 6.55
CA TYR A 102 -0.49 -3.02 7.35
C TYR A 102 -0.49 -4.30 6.55
N THR A 103 -0.10 -5.40 7.20
CA THR A 103 -0.25 -6.75 6.67
C THR A 103 -1.05 -7.58 7.67
N LEU A 104 -1.72 -8.61 7.15
CA LEU A 104 -2.30 -9.62 8.03
C LEU A 104 -1.18 -10.35 8.75
N GLN A 105 -1.42 -10.78 9.99
CA GLN A 105 -0.40 -11.51 10.75
C GLN A 105 -0.04 -12.84 10.11
N SER A 106 -0.95 -13.39 9.30
CA SER A 106 -0.69 -14.61 8.51
C SER A 106 0.20 -14.40 7.31
N GLU A 107 0.43 -13.15 6.88
CA GLU A 107 1.28 -12.84 5.73
C GLU A 107 2.74 -12.76 6.17
N SER A 108 3.66 -13.16 5.28
CA SER A 108 5.08 -13.23 5.62
C SER A 108 5.75 -11.86 5.82
N GLY A 109 5.26 -10.83 5.13
CA GLY A 109 5.88 -9.51 5.16
C GLY A 109 7.26 -9.45 4.50
N SER A 110 7.61 -10.44 3.69
CA SER A 110 8.94 -10.53 3.09
C SER A 110 9.28 -9.32 2.23
N SER A 111 8.31 -8.78 1.50
CA SER A 111 8.53 -7.59 0.65
C SER A 111 8.85 -6.36 1.48
N LEU A 112 8.23 -6.22 2.63
CA LEU A 112 8.48 -5.11 3.55
C LEU A 112 9.84 -5.24 4.21
N ARG A 113 10.19 -6.45 4.66
CA ARG A 113 11.53 -6.70 5.20
C ARG A 113 12.60 -6.43 4.15
N GLY A 114 12.36 -6.84 2.90
CA GLY A 114 13.25 -6.57 1.78
C GLY A 114 13.44 -5.09 1.51
N ALA A 115 12.42 -4.28 1.78
CA ALA A 115 12.49 -2.81 1.64
C ALA A 115 13.07 -2.12 2.89
N GLY A 116 13.38 -2.86 3.94
CA GLY A 116 13.94 -2.32 5.17
C GLY A 116 12.92 -1.82 6.17
N TRP A 117 11.65 -2.10 5.96
CA TRP A 117 10.60 -1.71 6.90
C TRP A 117 10.56 -2.63 8.11
N LYS A 118 10.06 -2.13 9.23
CA LYS A 118 9.99 -2.89 10.49
C LYS A 118 8.59 -2.88 11.07
N ILE A 119 8.25 -3.97 11.76
CA ILE A 119 7.00 -4.04 12.51
C ILE A 119 7.16 -3.18 13.76
N LEU A 120 6.30 -2.17 13.90
CA LEU A 120 6.31 -1.29 15.07
C LEU A 120 4.98 -1.30 15.83
N GLY A 121 4.08 -2.22 15.48
CA GLY A 121 2.83 -2.32 16.21
C GLY A 121 1.97 -3.44 15.69
N GLU A 122 0.96 -3.77 16.48
CA GLU A 122 -0.07 -4.72 16.09
C GLU A 122 -1.42 -4.03 16.16
N ARG A 123 -2.34 -4.48 15.32
CA ARG A 123 -3.71 -3.98 15.31
C ARG A 123 -4.64 -5.17 15.44
N GLN A 124 -5.54 -5.09 16.41
CA GLN A 124 -6.60 -6.09 16.55
C GLN A 124 -7.59 -5.94 15.40
N GLY A 125 -8.21 -7.05 15.04
CA GLY A 125 -9.26 -7.04 14.05
C GLY A 125 -10.42 -6.16 14.48
N ALA A 126 -11.01 -5.42 13.54
CA ALA A 126 -12.17 -4.58 13.81
C ALA A 126 -13.43 -5.44 13.95
N THR A 127 -14.32 -5.03 14.87
CA THR A 127 -15.66 -5.61 14.96
C THR A 127 -16.57 -4.91 13.96
N GLU A 128 -17.44 -5.66 13.27
CA GLU A 128 -18.39 -5.07 12.35
C GLU A 128 -19.20 -3.98 13.03
N GLY A 129 -19.32 -2.82 12.36
CA GLY A 129 -20.03 -1.66 12.88
C GLY A 129 -19.21 -0.78 13.80
N SER A 130 -17.95 -1.10 14.08
CA SER A 130 -17.09 -0.33 14.98
C SER A 130 -16.04 0.49 14.21
N GLY A 131 -15.46 1.46 14.92
CA GLY A 131 -14.31 2.22 14.44
C GLY A 131 -14.57 2.97 13.14
N TRP A 132 -13.54 3.03 12.31
CA TRP A 132 -13.58 3.81 11.07
C TRP A 132 -14.56 3.26 10.02
N GLN A 133 -14.95 2.00 10.12
CA GLN A 133 -15.90 1.41 9.17
C GLN A 133 -17.30 2.02 9.29
N SER A 134 -17.61 2.70 10.39
CA SER A 134 -18.91 3.37 10.56
C SER A 134 -19.01 4.67 9.76
N ARG A 135 -17.91 5.14 9.16
CA ARG A 135 -17.91 6.36 8.36
C ARG A 135 -18.74 6.15 7.08
N PRO A 136 -19.45 7.21 6.62
CA PRO A 136 -20.22 7.11 5.38
C PRO A 136 -19.39 6.60 4.21
N GLY A 137 -19.98 5.72 3.41
CA GLY A 137 -19.34 5.17 2.21
C GLY A 137 -18.40 4.00 2.45
N ARG A 138 -18.25 3.55 3.69
CA ARG A 138 -17.45 2.38 4.00
C ARG A 138 -18.32 1.16 4.24
N GLU A 139 -17.91 0.04 3.69
CA GLU A 139 -18.57 -1.25 3.84
C GLU A 139 -17.69 -2.19 4.65
N TRP A 140 -18.31 -3.04 5.46
CA TRP A 140 -17.58 -4.09 6.16
C TRP A 140 -16.97 -5.06 5.16
N GLN A 141 -15.71 -5.44 5.41
CA GLN A 141 -15.02 -6.50 4.67
C GLN A 141 -14.46 -7.50 5.68
N PRO A 142 -14.47 -8.81 5.37
CA PRO A 142 -13.94 -9.81 6.30
C PRO A 142 -12.52 -9.54 6.76
N VAL A 143 -11.68 -8.92 5.93
CA VAL A 143 -10.31 -8.58 6.27
C VAL A 143 -10.22 -7.61 7.46
N TYR A 144 -11.25 -6.83 7.72
CA TYR A 144 -11.27 -5.91 8.86
C TYR A 144 -11.30 -6.64 10.20
N GLY A 145 -11.84 -7.87 10.23
CA GLY A 145 -11.89 -8.69 11.43
C GLY A 145 -10.59 -9.41 11.77
N GLN A 146 -9.59 -9.33 10.89
CA GLN A 146 -8.33 -10.04 11.08
C GLN A 146 -7.26 -9.14 11.72
N ALA A 147 -6.48 -9.71 12.63
CA ALA A 147 -5.38 -9.00 13.27
C ALA A 147 -4.28 -8.66 12.24
N LYS A 148 -3.65 -7.52 12.41
CA LYS A 148 -2.65 -7.01 11.48
C LYS A 148 -1.40 -6.55 12.20
N PHE A 149 -0.27 -6.62 11.50
CA PHE A 149 0.95 -5.93 11.89
C PHE A 149 0.99 -4.57 11.22
N ARG A 150 1.43 -3.56 11.96
CA ARG A 150 1.75 -2.26 11.41
C ARG A 150 3.24 -2.20 11.12
N TRP A 151 3.58 -1.92 9.89
CA TRP A 151 4.95 -1.75 9.44
C TRP A 151 5.25 -0.28 9.25
N GLU A 152 6.48 0.08 9.51
CA GLU A 152 6.92 1.47 9.35
C GLU A 152 8.24 1.50 8.60
N ALA A 153 8.33 2.43 7.64
CA ALA A 153 9.55 2.63 6.84
C ALA A 153 10.68 3.16 7.73
N GLN A 154 11.89 2.75 7.40
CA GLN A 154 13.10 3.16 8.13
C GLN A 154 14.05 3.93 7.23
#